data_cf97738aa7a8b9b8de766877ee8f0edc
#
_entry.id   cf97738aa7a8b9b8de766877ee8f0edc
#
_cell.length_a   1.000
_cell.length_b   1.000
_cell.length_c   1.000
_cell.angle_alpha   90.00
_cell.angle_beta   90.00
_cell.angle_gamma   90.00
#
_symmetry.space_group_name_H-M   'P 1'
#
loop_
_entity.id
_entity.type
_entity.pdbx_description
1 polymer ?
#
loop_
_entity_poly.entity_id
_entity_poly.type
_entity_poly.pdbx_seq_one_letter_code
_entity_poly.pdbx_strand_id
1 'polypeptide(L)'
;MAETPPGPKGEPLFGSSRTYSNDPFRFVEALEEAYGGVARFDMGPMDTFLVTEPALIQRILVDDADQYRKPDFQGDALGDLLGDGLLLSEGETWEGQRKLANPAFSMARLADMDDRIVDHAESIVADWQAGESVDVERRMTHVTLDVILDLMMGVELPDERVATVQDQLVPLGARFEPDPIRFAMPEWVPMPDDAEFDAAMETLDSVLDEIFEQRRGTTGTEDGGPMDFLSVLLRAQDRGEQSEEQLRDEMMTMLLAGHDTTALTLTYTWFL
;
A
#
# COMPACT_ATOMS: atom_id res chain seq x y z
N MET A 1 -4.82 -35.81 17.36
CA MET A 1 -4.97 -35.14 16.05
C MET A 1 -5.67 -33.83 16.34
N ALA A 2 -5.12 -32.70 15.90
CA ALA A 2 -5.83 -31.45 16.01
C ALA A 2 -7.11 -31.53 15.16
N GLU A 3 -8.24 -31.12 15.71
CA GLU A 3 -9.49 -31.04 14.95
C GLU A 3 -9.37 -29.93 13.91
N THR A 4 -9.66 -30.27 12.66
CA THR A 4 -9.68 -29.26 11.59
C THR A 4 -10.87 -28.32 11.83
N PRO A 5 -10.69 -26.99 11.78
CA PRO A 5 -11.80 -26.05 11.92
C PRO A 5 -12.94 -26.33 10.96
N PRO A 6 -14.19 -26.10 11.35
CA PRO A 6 -15.35 -26.30 10.50
C PRO A 6 -15.37 -25.29 9.33
N GLY A 7 -16.08 -25.64 8.26
CA GLY A 7 -16.22 -24.72 7.13
C GLY A 7 -17.11 -25.27 6.02
N PRO A 8 -17.41 -24.45 5.00
CA PRO A 8 -18.26 -24.82 3.88
C PRO A 8 -17.57 -25.88 3.01
N LYS A 9 -18.40 -26.69 2.36
CA LYS A 9 -17.93 -27.53 1.25
C LYS A 9 -17.82 -26.66 0.00
N GLY A 10 -16.59 -26.42 -0.45
CA GLY A 10 -16.36 -25.69 -1.69
C GLY A 10 -16.80 -26.45 -2.95
N GLU A 11 -16.84 -25.76 -4.07
CA GLU A 11 -17.03 -26.36 -5.40
C GLU A 11 -15.81 -27.17 -5.81
N PRO A 12 -15.96 -28.25 -6.59
CA PRO A 12 -14.81 -28.97 -7.14
C PRO A 12 -13.88 -28.04 -7.92
N LEU A 13 -12.57 -28.09 -7.68
CA LEU A 13 -11.49 -27.29 -8.26
C LEU A 13 -11.45 -25.83 -7.83
N PHE A 14 -12.60 -25.17 -7.64
CA PHE A 14 -12.64 -23.73 -7.34
C PHE A 14 -12.84 -23.43 -5.85
N GLY A 15 -13.13 -24.44 -5.03
CA GLY A 15 -13.41 -24.21 -3.61
C GLY A 15 -14.54 -23.19 -3.41
N SER A 16 -14.26 -22.18 -2.64
CA SER A 16 -15.20 -21.05 -2.36
C SER A 16 -14.91 -19.80 -3.21
N SER A 17 -13.93 -19.85 -4.12
CA SER A 17 -13.46 -18.68 -4.88
C SER A 17 -14.58 -17.92 -5.58
N ARG A 18 -15.53 -18.60 -6.21
CA ARG A 18 -16.66 -17.95 -6.88
C ARG A 18 -17.58 -17.21 -5.93
N THR A 19 -17.87 -17.83 -4.78
CA THR A 19 -18.77 -17.21 -3.78
C THR A 19 -18.07 -15.99 -3.17
N TYR A 20 -16.79 -16.09 -2.89
CA TYR A 20 -15.96 -14.99 -2.41
C TYR A 20 -15.91 -13.83 -3.42
N SER A 21 -15.58 -14.10 -4.69
CA SER A 21 -15.46 -13.05 -5.73
C SER A 21 -16.78 -12.33 -6.03
N ASN A 22 -17.91 -12.96 -5.79
CA ASN A 22 -19.22 -12.30 -5.99
C ASN A 22 -19.53 -11.25 -4.92
N ASP A 23 -19.22 -11.52 -3.66
CA ASP A 23 -19.43 -10.62 -2.54
C ASP A 23 -18.53 -11.06 -1.37
N PRO A 24 -17.28 -10.54 -1.30
CA PRO A 24 -16.31 -10.92 -0.28
C PRO A 24 -16.79 -10.64 1.14
N PHE A 25 -17.41 -9.49 1.35
CA PHE A 25 -17.87 -9.08 2.68
C PHE A 25 -18.97 -9.99 3.21
N ARG A 26 -19.99 -10.22 2.38
CA ARG A 26 -21.08 -11.12 2.75
C ARG A 26 -20.61 -12.56 2.95
N PHE A 27 -19.59 -12.99 2.17
CA PHE A 27 -19.01 -14.32 2.34
C PHE A 27 -18.33 -14.46 3.70
N VAL A 28 -17.51 -13.47 4.10
CA VAL A 28 -16.80 -13.46 5.39
C VAL A 28 -17.78 -13.40 6.56
N GLU A 29 -18.80 -12.53 6.49
CA GLU A 29 -19.87 -12.44 7.50
C GLU A 29 -20.62 -13.78 7.65
N ALA A 30 -21.00 -14.42 6.54
CA ALA A 30 -21.68 -15.70 6.56
C ALA A 30 -20.81 -16.83 7.13
N LEU A 31 -19.49 -16.80 6.93
CA LEU A 31 -18.58 -17.75 7.55
C LEU A 31 -18.55 -17.57 9.08
N GLU A 32 -18.43 -16.33 9.54
CA GLU A 32 -18.41 -16.03 10.97
C GLU A 32 -19.74 -16.43 11.65
N GLU A 33 -20.87 -16.07 11.04
CA GLU A 33 -22.21 -16.45 11.54
C GLU A 33 -22.40 -17.96 11.62
N ALA A 34 -21.90 -18.70 10.63
CA ALA A 34 -22.14 -20.15 10.53
C ALA A 34 -21.17 -20.99 11.38
N TYR A 35 -19.90 -20.54 11.51
CA TYR A 35 -18.82 -21.36 12.05
C TYR A 35 -18.11 -20.72 13.25
N GLY A 36 -18.36 -19.46 13.54
CA GLY A 36 -17.74 -18.73 14.66
C GLY A 36 -16.35 -18.20 14.35
N GLY A 37 -15.54 -17.98 15.40
CA GLY A 37 -14.27 -17.23 15.35
C GLY A 37 -13.16 -17.83 14.49
N VAL A 38 -13.28 -19.10 14.05
CA VAL A 38 -12.36 -19.75 13.10
C VAL A 38 -13.13 -20.61 12.12
N ALA A 39 -13.00 -20.31 10.83
CA ALA A 39 -13.59 -21.11 9.76
C ALA A 39 -12.53 -21.48 8.72
N ARG A 40 -12.57 -22.73 8.22
CA ARG A 40 -11.73 -23.18 7.10
C ARG A 40 -12.54 -23.18 5.81
N PHE A 41 -11.94 -22.73 4.73
CA PHE A 41 -12.49 -22.82 3.37
C PHE A 41 -11.38 -22.95 2.34
N ASP A 42 -11.72 -23.38 1.14
CA ASP A 42 -10.74 -23.55 0.08
C ASP A 42 -10.88 -22.40 -0.94
N MET A 43 -9.77 -21.71 -1.23
CA MET A 43 -9.65 -20.75 -2.34
C MET A 43 -8.90 -21.42 -3.48
N GLY A 44 -9.65 -22.06 -4.39
CA GLY A 44 -9.03 -22.96 -5.39
C GLY A 44 -8.23 -24.10 -4.70
N PRO A 45 -6.93 -24.21 -4.96
CA PRO A 45 -6.08 -25.22 -4.33
C PRO A 45 -5.58 -24.85 -2.92
N MET A 46 -5.83 -23.62 -2.46
CA MET A 46 -5.31 -23.14 -1.19
C MET A 46 -6.27 -23.38 -0.03
N ASP A 47 -5.76 -24.03 1.03
CA ASP A 47 -6.40 -24.07 2.33
C ASP A 47 -6.36 -22.68 2.97
N THR A 48 -7.51 -22.11 3.22
CA THR A 48 -7.65 -20.75 3.77
C THR A 48 -8.44 -20.78 5.08
N PHE A 49 -8.06 -19.90 6.02
CA PHE A 49 -8.71 -19.80 7.30
C PHE A 49 -9.17 -18.38 7.56
N LEU A 50 -10.45 -18.20 7.88
CA LEU A 50 -10.95 -16.98 8.47
C LEU A 50 -10.73 -17.03 9.97
N VAL A 51 -10.13 -16.00 10.54
CA VAL A 51 -9.96 -15.84 11.98
C VAL A 51 -10.52 -14.49 12.38
N THR A 52 -11.61 -14.48 13.17
CA THR A 52 -12.27 -13.25 13.66
C THR A 52 -12.15 -13.08 15.19
N GLU A 53 -11.69 -14.11 15.90
CA GLU A 53 -11.51 -14.02 17.35
C GLU A 53 -10.27 -13.16 17.71
N PRO A 54 -10.45 -12.03 18.44
CA PRO A 54 -9.36 -11.09 18.73
C PRO A 54 -8.15 -11.71 19.40
N ALA A 55 -8.35 -12.68 20.30
CA ALA A 55 -7.26 -13.36 21.00
C ALA A 55 -6.39 -14.20 20.03
N LEU A 56 -6.99 -14.83 19.04
CA LEU A 56 -6.26 -15.57 18.01
C LEU A 56 -5.58 -14.64 17.02
N ILE A 57 -6.22 -13.53 16.66
CA ILE A 57 -5.61 -12.49 15.82
C ILE A 57 -4.36 -11.93 16.50
N GLN A 58 -4.46 -11.58 17.80
CA GLN A 58 -3.30 -11.12 18.57
C GLN A 58 -2.20 -12.17 18.59
N ARG A 59 -2.55 -13.43 18.81
CA ARG A 59 -1.58 -14.52 18.82
C ARG A 59 -0.84 -14.67 17.50
N ILE A 60 -1.56 -14.61 16.36
CA ILE A 60 -0.98 -14.74 15.01
C ILE A 60 -0.11 -13.54 14.66
N LEU A 61 -0.59 -12.32 14.94
CA LEU A 61 0.06 -11.10 14.47
C LEU A 61 1.12 -10.54 15.44
N VAL A 62 1.10 -10.97 16.72
CA VAL A 62 1.97 -10.39 17.76
C VAL A 62 2.72 -11.48 18.52
N ASP A 63 2.00 -12.39 19.20
CA ASP A 63 2.63 -13.27 20.19
C ASP A 63 3.48 -14.37 19.55
N ASP A 64 3.00 -14.97 18.47
CA ASP A 64 3.63 -16.06 17.71
C ASP A 64 3.96 -15.62 16.25
N ALA A 65 4.14 -14.31 15.99
CA ALA A 65 4.29 -13.75 14.64
C ALA A 65 5.46 -14.38 13.85
N ASP A 66 6.52 -14.81 14.56
CA ASP A 66 7.69 -15.50 14.02
C ASP A 66 7.38 -16.90 13.43
N GLN A 67 6.21 -17.48 13.75
CA GLN A 67 5.76 -18.78 13.24
C GLN A 67 4.91 -18.64 11.96
N TYR A 68 4.60 -17.43 11.56
CA TYR A 68 3.80 -17.11 10.40
C TYR A 68 4.62 -16.31 9.40
N ARG A 69 4.25 -16.38 8.15
CA ARG A 69 4.84 -15.58 7.07
C ARG A 69 3.75 -15.01 6.16
N LYS A 70 4.09 -14.00 5.40
CA LYS A 70 3.23 -13.47 4.35
C LYS A 70 3.01 -14.55 3.29
N PRO A 71 1.82 -14.63 2.68
CA PRO A 71 1.57 -15.64 1.64
C PRO A 71 2.33 -15.29 0.35
N ASP A 72 2.87 -16.31 -0.31
CA ASP A 72 3.70 -16.16 -1.52
C ASP A 72 2.93 -15.41 -2.64
N PHE A 73 1.62 -15.60 -2.76
CA PHE A 73 0.81 -14.92 -3.78
C PHE A 73 0.77 -13.39 -3.67
N GLN A 74 1.06 -12.81 -2.51
CA GLN A 74 1.20 -11.36 -2.39
C GLN A 74 2.48 -10.87 -3.06
N GLY A 75 3.58 -11.62 -2.93
CA GLY A 75 4.80 -11.37 -3.68
C GLY A 75 4.58 -11.51 -5.19
N ASP A 76 3.89 -12.56 -5.62
CA ASP A 76 3.58 -12.81 -7.04
C ASP A 76 2.68 -11.71 -7.64
N ALA A 77 1.72 -11.18 -6.87
CA ALA A 77 0.79 -10.16 -7.36
C ALA A 77 1.34 -8.71 -7.30
N LEU A 78 2.13 -8.41 -6.28
CA LEU A 78 2.57 -7.05 -5.95
C LEU A 78 4.09 -6.90 -6.00
N GLY A 79 4.85 -7.97 -6.21
CA GLY A 79 6.31 -7.95 -6.23
C GLY A 79 6.86 -7.04 -7.31
N ASP A 80 6.29 -7.07 -8.51
CA ASP A 80 6.67 -6.18 -9.61
C ASP A 80 6.44 -4.69 -9.28
N LEU A 81 5.50 -4.40 -8.37
CA LEU A 81 5.11 -3.06 -7.99
C LEU A 81 5.87 -2.52 -6.77
N LEU A 82 6.04 -3.35 -5.74
CA LEU A 82 6.54 -2.96 -4.43
C LEU A 82 7.91 -3.54 -4.09
N GLY A 83 8.43 -4.43 -4.95
CA GLY A 83 9.70 -5.10 -4.72
C GLY A 83 9.84 -5.71 -3.33
N ASP A 84 11.00 -5.51 -2.73
CA ASP A 84 11.30 -5.89 -1.34
C ASP A 84 11.00 -4.76 -0.32
N GLY A 85 10.07 -3.84 -0.65
CA GLY A 85 9.64 -2.77 0.25
C GLY A 85 9.01 -3.29 1.55
N LEU A 86 8.86 -2.41 2.54
CA LEU A 86 8.41 -2.72 3.90
C LEU A 86 7.10 -3.53 3.96
N LEU A 87 6.22 -3.36 2.97
CA LEU A 87 4.95 -4.09 2.91
C LEU A 87 5.14 -5.57 2.59
N LEU A 88 6.08 -5.93 1.71
CA LEU A 88 6.29 -7.31 1.26
C LEU A 88 7.48 -8.01 1.95
N SER A 89 8.49 -7.27 2.37
CA SER A 89 9.67 -7.83 3.04
C SER A 89 9.33 -8.55 4.35
N GLU A 90 10.18 -9.50 4.74
CA GLU A 90 10.06 -10.29 5.96
C GLU A 90 11.44 -10.46 6.65
N GLY A 91 11.42 -10.98 7.89
CA GLY A 91 12.61 -11.34 8.65
C GLY A 91 13.58 -10.19 8.83
N GLU A 92 14.88 -10.46 8.64
CA GLU A 92 15.96 -9.48 8.87
C GLU A 92 15.85 -8.26 7.92
N THR A 93 15.38 -8.44 6.70
CA THR A 93 15.14 -7.34 5.75
C THR A 93 14.07 -6.39 6.29
N TRP A 94 12.93 -6.92 6.67
CA TRP A 94 11.84 -6.14 7.26
C TRP A 94 12.26 -5.42 8.55
N GLU A 95 12.97 -6.11 9.45
CA GLU A 95 13.45 -5.52 10.70
C GLU A 95 14.40 -4.35 10.44
N GLY A 96 15.32 -4.51 9.48
CA GLY A 96 16.25 -3.47 9.06
C GLY A 96 15.53 -2.24 8.49
N GLN A 97 14.66 -2.44 7.53
CA GLN A 97 13.85 -1.38 6.90
C GLN A 97 12.93 -0.69 7.92
N ARG A 98 12.24 -1.45 8.75
CA ARG A 98 11.39 -0.90 9.81
C ARG A 98 12.16 -0.02 10.78
N LYS A 99 13.38 -0.45 11.15
CA LYS A 99 14.25 0.31 12.04
C LYS A 99 14.74 1.61 11.39
N LEU A 100 15.04 1.59 10.09
CA LEU A 100 15.40 2.78 9.32
C LEU A 100 14.23 3.75 9.19
N ALA A 101 13.02 3.24 8.95
CA ALA A 101 11.82 4.04 8.76
C ALA A 101 11.32 4.73 10.06
N ASN A 102 11.38 4.04 11.21
CA ASN A 102 10.79 4.49 12.47
C ASN A 102 11.09 5.94 12.88
N PRO A 103 12.32 6.49 12.71
CA PRO A 103 12.61 7.87 13.10
C PRO A 103 11.78 8.91 12.35
N ALA A 104 11.38 8.65 11.10
CA ALA A 104 10.55 9.55 10.30
C ALA A 104 9.11 9.65 10.85
N PHE A 105 8.64 8.62 11.55
CA PHE A 105 7.28 8.53 12.11
C PHE A 105 7.22 8.78 13.61
N SER A 106 8.22 9.45 14.20
CA SER A 106 8.19 9.78 15.63
C SER A 106 7.08 10.80 15.93
N MET A 107 6.46 10.70 17.12
CA MET A 107 5.37 11.60 17.54
C MET A 107 5.75 13.08 17.51
N ALA A 108 7.02 13.42 17.80
CA ALA A 108 7.48 14.80 17.74
C ALA A 108 7.45 15.34 16.30
N ARG A 109 7.77 14.49 15.32
CA ARG A 109 7.73 14.88 13.90
C ARG A 109 6.33 14.97 13.36
N LEU A 110 5.46 14.03 13.73
CA LEU A 110 4.06 14.07 13.34
C LEU A 110 3.39 15.36 13.83
N ALA A 111 3.74 15.83 15.04
CA ALA A 111 3.23 17.09 15.57
C ALA A 111 3.73 18.34 14.81
N ASP A 112 4.89 18.24 14.14
CA ASP A 112 5.41 19.34 13.31
C ASP A 112 4.79 19.37 11.88
N MET A 113 3.97 18.35 11.53
CA MET A 113 3.37 18.19 10.22
C MET A 113 1.92 18.70 10.14
N ASP A 114 1.23 18.86 11.27
CA ASP A 114 -0.21 19.16 11.32
C ASP A 114 -0.55 20.49 10.64
N ASP A 115 0.21 21.57 10.87
CA ASP A 115 -0.03 22.84 10.18
C ASP A 115 0.10 22.71 8.65
N ARG A 116 1.10 21.97 8.16
CA ARG A 116 1.32 21.75 6.72
C ARG A 116 0.20 20.91 6.09
N ILE A 117 -0.30 19.89 6.79
CA ILE A 117 -1.45 19.08 6.33
C ILE A 117 -2.69 20.00 6.20
N VAL A 118 -2.89 20.90 7.16
CA VAL A 118 -3.99 21.87 7.10
C VAL A 118 -3.81 22.82 5.92
N ASP A 119 -2.60 23.34 5.67
CA ASP A 119 -2.31 24.23 4.53
C ASP A 119 -2.62 23.55 3.19
N HIS A 120 -2.26 22.26 3.00
CA HIS A 120 -2.62 21.49 1.81
C HIS A 120 -4.15 21.33 1.66
N ALA A 121 -4.85 21.03 2.75
CA ALA A 121 -6.31 20.91 2.73
C ALA A 121 -7.00 22.26 2.42
N GLU A 122 -6.53 23.37 3.00
CA GLU A 122 -7.05 24.73 2.74
C GLU A 122 -6.82 25.15 1.30
N SER A 123 -5.65 24.82 0.71
CA SER A 123 -5.34 25.12 -0.69
C SER A 123 -6.36 24.50 -1.64
N ILE A 124 -6.69 23.22 -1.45
CA ILE A 124 -7.67 22.53 -2.30
C ILE A 124 -9.08 23.12 -2.15
N VAL A 125 -9.49 23.42 -0.90
CA VAL A 125 -10.81 23.98 -0.63
C VAL A 125 -10.93 25.40 -1.17
N ALA A 126 -9.85 26.17 -1.20
CA ALA A 126 -9.84 27.55 -1.71
C ALA A 126 -10.20 27.64 -3.21
N ASP A 127 -9.96 26.58 -3.97
CA ASP A 127 -10.29 26.50 -5.39
C ASP A 127 -11.78 26.22 -5.66
N TRP A 128 -12.55 25.80 -4.64
CA TRP A 128 -13.94 25.42 -4.82
C TRP A 128 -14.86 26.64 -4.94
N GLN A 129 -15.77 26.58 -5.90
CA GLN A 129 -16.70 27.67 -6.16
C GLN A 129 -18.14 27.27 -5.82
N ALA A 130 -18.90 28.21 -5.27
CA ALA A 130 -20.31 27.97 -4.95
C ALA A 130 -21.12 27.61 -6.19
N GLY A 131 -21.79 26.46 -6.15
CA GLY A 131 -22.59 25.91 -7.27
C GLY A 131 -21.80 25.02 -8.24
N GLU A 132 -20.51 24.82 -8.02
CA GLU A 132 -19.69 23.85 -8.76
C GLU A 132 -19.96 22.43 -8.30
N SER A 133 -19.83 21.48 -9.23
CA SER A 133 -19.81 20.04 -8.93
C SER A 133 -18.36 19.59 -8.80
N VAL A 134 -17.99 19.06 -7.65
CA VAL A 134 -16.63 18.63 -7.34
C VAL A 134 -16.56 17.10 -7.31
N ASP A 135 -15.58 16.52 -7.99
CA ASP A 135 -15.20 15.13 -7.85
C ASP A 135 -14.39 14.98 -6.56
N VAL A 136 -15.06 14.51 -5.50
CA VAL A 136 -14.46 14.40 -4.16
C VAL A 136 -13.35 13.38 -4.11
N GLU A 137 -13.51 12.22 -4.75
CA GLU A 137 -12.48 11.17 -4.78
C GLU A 137 -11.18 11.71 -5.40
N ARG A 138 -11.28 12.33 -6.58
CA ARG A 138 -10.12 12.94 -7.25
C ARG A 138 -9.45 14.02 -6.39
N ARG A 139 -10.23 14.84 -5.67
CA ARG A 139 -9.68 15.88 -4.79
C ARG A 139 -9.03 15.30 -3.53
N MET A 140 -9.59 14.25 -2.95
CA MET A 140 -9.00 13.59 -1.79
C MET A 140 -7.69 12.86 -2.17
N THR A 141 -7.66 12.22 -3.34
CA THR A 141 -6.42 11.64 -3.88
C THR A 141 -5.35 12.72 -4.10
N HIS A 142 -5.71 13.87 -4.65
CA HIS A 142 -4.77 14.98 -4.87
C HIS A 142 -4.15 15.48 -3.56
N VAL A 143 -4.96 15.79 -2.55
CA VAL A 143 -4.44 16.27 -1.26
C VAL A 143 -3.57 15.25 -0.55
N THR A 144 -3.92 13.98 -0.61
CA THR A 144 -3.11 12.92 0.02
C THR A 144 -1.78 12.71 -0.70
N LEU A 145 -1.74 12.86 -2.02
CA LEU A 145 -0.49 12.85 -2.79
C LEU A 145 0.40 14.05 -2.45
N ASP A 146 -0.16 15.25 -2.41
CA ASP A 146 0.59 16.46 -2.02
C ASP A 146 1.20 16.32 -0.63
N VAL A 147 0.43 15.82 0.33
CA VAL A 147 0.90 15.57 1.70
C VAL A 147 2.05 14.55 1.70
N ILE A 148 1.96 13.46 0.94
CA ILE A 148 3.03 12.46 0.88
C ILE A 148 4.29 13.03 0.22
N LEU A 149 4.13 13.70 -0.92
CA LEU A 149 5.25 14.30 -1.64
C LEU A 149 5.98 15.33 -0.76
N ASP A 150 5.22 16.19 -0.08
CA ASP A 150 5.78 17.22 0.78
C ASP A 150 6.36 16.66 2.09
N LEU A 151 5.58 15.90 2.86
CA LEU A 151 5.98 15.50 4.21
C LEU A 151 6.89 14.26 4.25
N MET A 152 6.71 13.32 3.30
CA MET A 152 7.49 12.09 3.27
C MET A 152 8.69 12.17 2.32
N MET A 153 8.53 12.86 1.17
CA MET A 153 9.58 12.99 0.17
C MET A 153 10.28 14.34 0.20
N GLY A 154 9.69 15.34 0.87
CA GLY A 154 10.25 16.68 1.00
C GLY A 154 10.31 17.44 -0.33
N VAL A 155 9.37 17.21 -1.23
CA VAL A 155 9.27 17.85 -2.53
C VAL A 155 7.86 18.37 -2.78
N GLU A 156 7.77 19.49 -3.49
CA GLU A 156 6.53 19.99 -4.06
C GLU A 156 6.59 19.80 -5.57
N LEU A 157 5.62 19.09 -6.13
CA LEU A 157 5.50 18.92 -7.56
C LEU A 157 4.44 19.89 -8.13
N PRO A 158 4.61 20.35 -9.38
CA PRO A 158 3.55 21.10 -10.06
C PRO A 158 2.27 20.26 -10.19
N ASP A 159 1.09 20.90 -10.12
CA ASP A 159 -0.22 20.21 -10.21
C ASP A 159 -0.34 19.25 -11.40
N GLU A 160 0.26 19.62 -12.55
CA GLU A 160 0.27 18.76 -13.74
C GLU A 160 1.04 17.45 -13.49
N ARG A 161 2.11 17.48 -12.68
CA ARG A 161 2.89 16.29 -12.32
C ARG A 161 2.16 15.46 -11.28
N VAL A 162 1.54 16.09 -10.30
CA VAL A 162 0.67 15.40 -9.32
C VAL A 162 -0.47 14.70 -10.05
N ALA A 163 -1.14 15.36 -11.00
CA ALA A 163 -2.17 14.75 -11.84
C ALA A 163 -1.62 13.57 -12.67
N THR A 164 -0.39 13.68 -13.20
CA THR A 164 0.26 12.56 -13.89
C THR A 164 0.44 11.36 -12.97
N VAL A 165 0.98 11.56 -11.76
CA VAL A 165 1.12 10.50 -10.76
C VAL A 165 -0.25 9.88 -10.46
N GLN A 166 -1.26 10.71 -10.18
CA GLN A 166 -2.62 10.25 -9.89
C GLN A 166 -3.20 9.38 -11.00
N ASP A 167 -3.03 9.76 -12.26
CA ASP A 167 -3.57 9.02 -13.40
C ASP A 167 -2.85 7.65 -13.59
N GLN A 168 -1.58 7.53 -13.18
CA GLN A 168 -0.84 6.26 -13.21
C GLN A 168 -1.19 5.30 -12.06
N LEU A 169 -1.74 5.81 -10.96
CA LEU A 169 -2.10 4.97 -9.82
C LEU A 169 -3.33 4.10 -10.09
N VAL A 170 -4.20 4.50 -11.01
CA VAL A 170 -5.40 3.73 -11.40
C VAL A 170 -5.07 2.35 -11.97
N PRO A 171 -4.22 2.20 -13.01
CA PRO A 171 -3.83 0.89 -13.52
C PRO A 171 -3.04 0.06 -12.51
N LEU A 172 -2.30 0.70 -11.61
CA LEU A 172 -1.59 -0.02 -10.54
C LEU A 172 -2.56 -0.53 -9.48
N GLY A 173 -3.56 0.26 -9.11
CA GLY A 173 -4.61 -0.13 -8.16
C GLY A 173 -5.37 -1.39 -8.60
N ALA A 174 -5.55 -1.60 -9.91
CA ALA A 174 -6.20 -2.79 -10.45
C ALA A 174 -5.47 -4.11 -10.08
N ARG A 175 -4.16 -4.05 -9.79
CA ARG A 175 -3.40 -5.24 -9.32
C ARG A 175 -3.77 -5.68 -7.91
N PHE A 176 -4.33 -4.80 -7.09
CA PHE A 176 -4.82 -5.14 -5.75
C PHE A 176 -6.22 -5.78 -5.79
N GLU A 177 -6.92 -5.69 -6.93
CA GLU A 177 -8.22 -6.33 -7.07
C GLU A 177 -8.06 -7.86 -7.28
N PRO A 178 -8.85 -8.68 -6.57
CA PRO A 178 -8.82 -10.12 -6.76
C PRO A 178 -9.27 -10.50 -8.18
N ASP A 179 -8.34 -10.83 -9.07
CA ASP A 179 -8.65 -11.38 -10.40
C ASP A 179 -8.51 -12.91 -10.41
N PRO A 180 -9.63 -13.67 -10.45
CA PRO A 180 -9.60 -15.12 -10.50
C PRO A 180 -8.90 -15.68 -11.75
N ILE A 181 -8.86 -14.91 -12.84
CA ILE A 181 -8.20 -15.34 -14.09
C ILE A 181 -6.69 -15.22 -13.92
N ARG A 182 -6.20 -14.08 -13.46
CA ARG A 182 -4.78 -13.87 -13.15
C ARG A 182 -4.25 -14.90 -12.16
N PHE A 183 -5.02 -15.17 -11.11
CA PHE A 183 -4.68 -16.16 -10.11
C PHE A 183 -4.59 -17.62 -10.66
N ALA A 184 -5.37 -17.95 -11.68
CA ALA A 184 -5.40 -19.28 -12.28
C ALA A 184 -4.41 -19.45 -13.44
N MET A 185 -3.90 -18.36 -14.01
CA MET A 185 -3.00 -18.40 -15.17
C MET A 185 -1.54 -18.39 -14.71
N PRO A 186 -0.65 -19.11 -15.39
CA PRO A 186 0.79 -18.99 -15.16
C PRO A 186 1.29 -17.58 -15.50
N GLU A 187 2.26 -17.05 -14.76
CA GLU A 187 2.84 -15.71 -14.90
C GLU A 187 3.33 -15.37 -16.33
N TRP A 188 3.75 -16.36 -17.09
CA TRP A 188 4.22 -16.15 -18.46
C TRP A 188 3.10 -15.89 -19.48
N VAL A 189 1.83 -15.93 -19.07
CA VAL A 189 0.68 -15.66 -19.95
C VAL A 189 0.36 -14.15 -19.89
N PRO A 190 0.55 -13.40 -21.02
CA PRO A 190 0.26 -11.99 -21.03
C PRO A 190 -1.22 -11.71 -20.74
N MET A 191 -1.48 -10.76 -19.87
CA MET A 191 -2.81 -10.28 -19.56
C MET A 191 -3.11 -8.96 -20.30
N PRO A 192 -4.38 -8.64 -20.55
CA PRO A 192 -4.75 -7.46 -21.33
C PRO A 192 -4.28 -6.12 -20.72
N ASP A 193 -4.13 -6.06 -19.42
CA ASP A 193 -3.75 -4.89 -18.63
C ASP A 193 -2.24 -4.76 -18.37
N ASP A 194 -1.41 -5.75 -18.76
CA ASP A 194 0.03 -5.73 -18.50
C ASP A 194 0.72 -4.51 -19.14
N ALA A 195 0.39 -4.18 -20.38
CA ALA A 195 1.01 -3.05 -21.08
C ALA A 195 0.67 -1.69 -20.43
N GLU A 196 -0.52 -1.56 -19.85
CA GLU A 196 -0.96 -0.35 -19.15
C GLU A 196 -0.26 -0.25 -17.79
N PHE A 197 -0.12 -1.37 -17.11
CA PHE A 197 0.65 -1.49 -15.88
C PHE A 197 2.13 -1.12 -16.09
N ASP A 198 2.79 -1.71 -17.09
CA ASP A 198 4.20 -1.45 -17.40
C ASP A 198 4.44 0.04 -17.71
N ALA A 199 3.56 0.65 -18.52
CA ALA A 199 3.65 2.07 -18.83
C ALA A 199 3.45 2.98 -17.60
N ALA A 200 2.58 2.58 -16.68
CA ALA A 200 2.37 3.27 -15.42
C ALA A 200 3.62 3.17 -14.52
N MET A 201 4.21 1.98 -14.42
CA MET A 201 5.47 1.75 -13.68
C MET A 201 6.60 2.61 -14.23
N GLU A 202 6.85 2.59 -15.55
CA GLU A 202 7.88 3.43 -16.18
C GLU A 202 7.69 4.92 -15.87
N THR A 203 6.45 5.39 -15.87
CA THR A 203 6.14 6.79 -15.56
C THR A 203 6.44 7.14 -14.11
N LEU A 204 6.02 6.30 -13.15
CA LEU A 204 6.28 6.52 -11.72
C LEU A 204 7.76 6.39 -11.39
N ASP A 205 8.47 5.45 -12.01
CA ASP A 205 9.92 5.33 -11.87
C ASP A 205 10.64 6.61 -12.32
N SER A 206 10.21 7.19 -13.44
CA SER A 206 10.75 8.47 -13.91
C SER A 206 10.48 9.62 -12.92
N VAL A 207 9.31 9.64 -12.28
CA VAL A 207 8.98 10.63 -11.25
C VAL A 207 9.85 10.44 -10.00
N LEU A 208 10.04 9.20 -9.55
CA LEU A 208 10.93 8.92 -8.42
C LEU A 208 12.38 9.31 -8.72
N ASP A 209 12.87 9.06 -9.93
CA ASP A 209 14.21 9.49 -10.35
C ASP A 209 14.38 11.02 -10.27
N GLU A 210 13.39 11.79 -10.77
CA GLU A 210 13.40 13.25 -10.66
C GLU A 210 13.43 13.70 -9.17
N ILE A 211 12.64 13.05 -8.32
CA ILE A 211 12.60 13.33 -6.88
C ILE A 211 13.96 13.02 -6.24
N PHE A 212 14.55 11.88 -6.54
CA PHE A 212 15.85 11.48 -6.00
C PHE A 212 16.97 12.44 -6.42
N GLU A 213 17.01 12.84 -7.69
CA GLU A 213 17.98 13.83 -8.19
C GLU A 213 17.82 15.18 -7.48
N GLN A 214 16.59 15.67 -7.34
CA GLN A 214 16.31 16.93 -6.63
C GLN A 214 16.77 16.84 -5.17
N ARG A 215 16.50 15.74 -4.48
CA ARG A 215 16.79 15.57 -3.07
C ARG A 215 18.28 15.30 -2.79
N ARG A 216 18.97 14.51 -3.60
CA ARG A 216 20.41 14.30 -3.49
C ARG A 216 21.19 15.62 -3.60
N GLY A 217 20.72 16.56 -4.41
CA GLY A 217 21.30 17.90 -4.52
C GLY A 217 21.15 18.76 -3.26
N THR A 218 20.17 18.47 -2.39
CA THR A 218 19.87 19.27 -1.19
C THR A 218 20.30 18.63 0.12
N THR A 219 20.53 17.31 0.16
CA THR A 219 20.90 16.56 1.38
C THR A 219 22.40 16.67 1.74
N GLY A 220 23.23 17.34 0.95
CA GLY A 220 24.68 17.47 1.12
C GLY A 220 25.16 18.34 2.29
N THR A 221 24.32 18.76 3.22
CA THR A 221 24.72 19.50 4.42
C THR A 221 24.70 18.61 5.65
N GLU A 222 25.89 18.36 6.20
CA GLU A 222 26.10 17.73 7.49
C GLU A 222 25.23 18.40 8.58
N ASP A 223 24.66 17.58 9.49
CA ASP A 223 23.93 17.98 10.70
C ASP A 223 22.89 19.11 10.56
N GLY A 224 21.66 18.75 10.28
CA GLY A 224 20.50 19.66 10.41
C GLY A 224 19.59 19.78 9.19
N GLY A 225 19.80 19.00 8.14
CA GLY A 225 18.90 18.97 6.98
C GLY A 225 17.53 18.35 7.31
N PRO A 226 16.57 18.48 6.38
CA PRO A 226 15.23 17.89 6.57
C PRO A 226 15.33 16.41 6.95
N MET A 227 14.46 15.99 7.84
CA MET A 227 14.42 14.61 8.32
C MET A 227 13.16 13.90 7.86
N ASP A 228 12.62 14.28 6.69
CA ASP A 228 11.57 13.53 6.01
C ASP A 228 12.01 12.08 5.73
N PHE A 229 11.07 11.23 5.37
CA PHE A 229 11.32 9.80 5.19
C PHE A 229 12.37 9.54 4.12
N LEU A 230 12.29 10.20 2.96
CA LEU A 230 13.26 10.06 1.88
C LEU A 230 14.67 10.48 2.33
N SER A 231 14.81 11.56 3.09
CA SER A 231 16.12 12.01 3.62
C SER A 231 16.75 10.97 4.56
N VAL A 232 15.94 10.30 5.37
CA VAL A 232 16.43 9.21 6.23
C VAL A 232 16.97 8.05 5.39
N LEU A 233 16.24 7.66 4.35
CA LEU A 233 16.62 6.57 3.47
C LEU A 233 17.84 6.91 2.60
N LEU A 234 17.93 8.12 2.04
CA LEU A 234 19.10 8.57 1.28
C LEU A 234 20.38 8.54 2.12
N ARG A 235 20.30 8.98 3.39
CA ARG A 235 21.45 8.88 4.30
C ARG A 235 21.82 7.43 4.62
N ALA A 236 20.84 6.54 4.73
CA ALA A 236 21.10 5.11 4.92
C ALA A 236 21.80 4.51 3.67
N GLN A 237 21.37 4.92 2.46
CA GLN A 237 22.03 4.55 1.21
C GLN A 237 23.49 5.05 1.17
N ASP A 238 23.75 6.31 1.53
CA ASP A 238 25.10 6.89 1.58
C ASP A 238 26.02 6.14 2.55
N ARG A 239 25.46 5.56 3.63
CA ARG A 239 26.20 4.72 4.58
C ARG A 239 26.34 3.27 4.14
N GLY A 240 25.73 2.88 3.01
CA GLY A 240 25.72 1.51 2.51
C GLY A 240 24.82 0.57 3.32
N GLU A 241 23.86 1.10 4.04
CA GLU A 241 22.88 0.34 4.85
C GLU A 241 21.70 -0.16 4.03
N GLN A 242 21.46 0.40 2.84
CA GLN A 242 20.48 -0.06 1.87
C GLN A 242 20.94 0.21 0.43
N SER A 243 20.39 -0.54 -0.52
CA SER A 243 20.64 -0.36 -1.96
C SER A 243 19.75 0.73 -2.56
N GLU A 244 20.04 1.12 -3.81
CA GLU A 244 19.17 2.02 -4.58
C GLU A 244 17.83 1.36 -4.93
N GLU A 245 17.86 0.07 -5.21
CA GLU A 245 16.66 -0.74 -5.46
C GLU A 245 15.75 -0.75 -4.23
N GLN A 246 16.27 -1.05 -3.05
CA GLN A 246 15.52 -0.99 -1.80
C GLN A 246 14.95 0.41 -1.49
N LEU A 247 15.73 1.48 -1.76
CA LEU A 247 15.25 2.85 -1.63
C LEU A 247 14.01 3.08 -2.53
N ARG A 248 14.06 2.62 -3.79
CA ARG A 248 12.96 2.74 -4.75
C ARG A 248 11.73 1.98 -4.29
N ASP A 249 11.91 0.73 -3.88
CA ASP A 249 10.83 -0.13 -3.36
C ASP A 249 10.12 0.49 -2.15
N GLU A 250 10.89 1.08 -1.23
CA GLU A 250 10.33 1.79 -0.07
C GLU A 250 9.54 3.03 -0.47
N MET A 251 10.05 3.81 -1.42
CA MET A 251 9.36 5.03 -1.86
C MET A 251 8.10 4.70 -2.66
N MET A 252 8.13 3.66 -3.50
CA MET A 252 6.95 3.15 -4.20
C MET A 252 5.91 2.63 -3.20
N THR A 253 6.35 1.84 -2.21
CA THR A 253 5.47 1.34 -1.14
C THR A 253 4.81 2.49 -0.38
N MET A 254 5.58 3.53 -0.03
CA MET A 254 5.06 4.69 0.70
C MET A 254 4.07 5.49 -0.15
N LEU A 255 4.39 5.72 -1.42
CA LEU A 255 3.54 6.45 -2.35
C LEU A 255 2.18 5.75 -2.51
N LEU A 256 2.18 4.44 -2.76
CA LEU A 256 0.96 3.67 -3.00
C LEU A 256 0.14 3.46 -1.73
N ALA A 257 0.76 2.98 -0.65
CA ALA A 257 0.04 2.66 0.57
C ALA A 257 -0.50 3.90 1.29
N GLY A 258 0.20 5.03 1.19
CA GLY A 258 -0.13 6.23 1.96
C GLY A 258 -1.23 7.09 1.33
N HIS A 259 -1.30 7.18 -0.01
CA HIS A 259 -2.29 8.06 -0.65
C HIS A 259 -3.66 7.38 -0.76
N ASP A 260 -3.74 6.16 -1.31
CA ASP A 260 -4.99 5.51 -1.70
C ASP A 260 -5.90 5.23 -0.49
N THR A 261 -5.38 4.58 0.54
CA THR A 261 -6.14 4.26 1.74
C THR A 261 -6.67 5.49 2.48
N THR A 262 -5.87 6.55 2.52
CA THR A 262 -6.23 7.82 3.15
C THR A 262 -7.24 8.58 2.30
N ALA A 263 -7.05 8.66 0.99
CA ALA A 263 -7.97 9.29 0.05
C ALA A 263 -9.35 8.64 0.08
N LEU A 264 -9.41 7.30 0.04
CA LEU A 264 -10.66 6.56 0.17
C LEU A 264 -11.37 6.84 1.51
N THR A 265 -10.62 6.84 2.61
CA THR A 265 -11.19 7.16 3.93
C THR A 265 -11.79 8.55 3.97
N LEU A 266 -11.11 9.55 3.42
CA LEU A 266 -11.61 10.92 3.31
C LEU A 266 -12.84 10.98 2.39
N THR A 267 -12.81 10.31 1.25
CA THR A 267 -13.94 10.25 0.30
C THR A 267 -15.19 9.66 0.95
N TYR A 268 -15.06 8.54 1.66
CA TYR A 268 -16.18 7.95 2.40
C TYR A 268 -16.69 8.84 3.54
N THR A 269 -15.80 9.62 4.17
CA THR A 269 -16.20 10.60 5.20
C THR A 269 -17.11 11.68 4.62
N TRP A 270 -16.89 12.10 3.36
CA TRP A 270 -17.76 13.03 2.66
C TRP A 270 -19.12 12.43 2.27
N PHE A 271 -19.16 11.12 2.07
CA PHE A 271 -20.40 10.41 1.73
C PHE A 271 -21.33 10.25 2.94
N LEU A 272 -20.81 10.18 4.16
CA LEU A 272 -21.59 10.03 5.40
C LEU A 272 -22.18 11.33 5.88
#